data_eef2ccab08ebbc417b9f07ab6c08b1c8
#
_entry.id   eef2ccab08ebbc417b9f07ab6c08b1c8
#
_cell.length_a   1.000
_cell.length_b   1.000
_cell.length_c   1.000
_cell.angle_alpha   90.00
_cell.angle_beta   90.00
_cell.angle_gamma   90.00
#
_symmetry.space_group_name_H-M   'P 1'
#
loop_
_entity.id
_entity.type
_entity.pdbx_description
1 polymer ?
#
loop_
_entity_poly.entity_id
_entity_poly.type
_entity_poly.pdbx_seq_one_letter_code
_entity_poly.pdbx_strand_id
1 'polypeptide(L)'
;MLKTEELKLVSEWDKTFPQSEKVDHKKVTFVNRYGITLAADLYKPKNASGKYPAIAVSGPFGAVKEQCSGLYAQTMAERGYLTIAFDPSFTGESGGYPRFMASPDINTEDFMAAVDFLSVREDVDPDKIGIIGICGWGGMALNAAALDTRIKATVASTMYDMTRVNANGYFDFEDSEEARYAKKQSLNTLRTEEYRKGEYSRGGGCVPLPVPEDAPFFVKDYSEYYKGRCYHKRSLNSNDGWNSIGCMSFMNQPIL
;
A
#
# COMPACT_ATOMS: atom_id res chain seq x y z
N MET A 1 -6.58 25.83 2.30
CA MET A 1 -5.40 24.97 2.35
C MET A 1 -5.82 23.66 2.99
N LEU A 2 -5.48 22.52 2.40
CA LEU A 2 -5.78 21.22 2.99
C LEU A 2 -5.01 21.10 4.31
N LYS A 3 -5.70 20.57 5.35
CA LYS A 3 -5.08 20.39 6.67
C LYS A 3 -4.15 19.17 6.60
N THR A 4 -2.89 19.33 7.00
CA THR A 4 -1.90 18.26 7.04
C THR A 4 -1.63 17.84 8.49
N GLU A 5 -1.34 16.56 8.68
CA GLU A 5 -0.81 16.00 9.91
C GLU A 5 0.73 16.08 9.86
N GLU A 6 1.37 16.42 10.96
CA GLU A 6 2.83 16.38 11.05
C GLU A 6 3.29 14.94 11.23
N LEU A 7 4.08 14.46 10.28
CA LEU A 7 4.59 13.09 10.26
C LEU A 7 6.06 13.04 10.73
N LYS A 8 6.41 12.00 11.48
CA LYS A 8 7.80 11.70 11.85
C LYS A 8 8.44 10.85 10.75
N LEU A 9 9.13 11.51 9.83
CA LEU A 9 9.80 10.85 8.72
C LEU A 9 11.26 10.49 9.08
N VAL A 10 11.70 9.29 8.68
CA VAL A 10 13.10 8.87 8.82
C VAL A 10 13.92 9.49 7.70
N SER A 11 15.00 10.17 8.04
CA SER A 11 15.86 10.88 7.08
C SER A 11 16.91 9.98 6.43
N GLU A 12 17.36 8.94 7.14
CA GLU A 12 18.37 8.00 6.70
C GLU A 12 17.84 7.09 5.59
N TRP A 13 18.77 6.54 4.78
CA TRP A 13 18.44 5.53 3.80
C TRP A 13 18.21 4.18 4.48
N ASP A 14 16.97 3.89 4.82
CA ASP A 14 16.57 2.65 5.51
C ASP A 14 15.82 1.67 4.58
N LYS A 15 16.07 1.74 3.29
CA LYS A 15 15.41 0.91 2.28
C LYS A 15 16.09 -0.45 2.14
N THR A 16 15.32 -1.44 1.71
CA THR A 16 15.80 -2.82 1.50
C THR A 16 16.58 -3.01 0.19
N PHE A 17 16.90 -1.93 -0.49
CA PHE A 17 17.64 -1.89 -1.76
C PHE A 17 18.66 -0.74 -1.75
N PRO A 18 19.74 -0.84 -2.54
CA PRO A 18 20.77 0.20 -2.60
C PRO A 18 20.23 1.48 -3.23
N GLN A 19 20.77 2.62 -2.78
CA GLN A 19 20.48 3.91 -3.39
C GLN A 19 21.18 4.01 -4.76
N SER A 20 20.42 4.44 -5.76
CA SER A 20 20.97 4.67 -7.10
C SER A 20 21.69 6.01 -7.18
N GLU A 21 22.88 6.00 -7.83
CA GLU A 21 23.61 7.22 -8.13
C GLU A 21 23.01 8.04 -9.29
N LYS A 22 22.08 7.45 -10.06
CA LYS A 22 21.45 8.06 -11.24
C LYS A 22 20.25 8.95 -10.91
N VAL A 23 19.74 8.89 -9.69
CA VAL A 23 18.53 9.60 -9.28
C VAL A 23 18.77 10.43 -8.03
N ASP A 24 18.07 11.56 -7.93
CA ASP A 24 17.90 12.30 -6.70
C ASP A 24 16.72 11.74 -5.91
N HIS A 25 16.88 11.65 -4.60
CA HIS A 25 15.84 11.15 -3.69
C HIS A 25 15.53 12.19 -2.62
N LYS A 26 14.24 12.33 -2.31
CA LYS A 26 13.79 13.06 -1.12
C LYS A 26 12.47 12.54 -0.61
N LYS A 27 12.22 12.66 0.69
CA LYS A 27 10.88 12.43 1.24
C LYS A 27 9.96 13.60 0.98
N VAL A 28 8.70 13.28 0.68
CA VAL A 28 7.62 14.26 0.46
C VAL A 28 6.36 13.78 1.16
N THR A 29 5.43 14.70 1.40
CA THR A 29 4.11 14.39 1.94
C THR A 29 3.03 15.04 1.09
N PHE A 30 1.86 14.40 1.05
CA PHE A 30 0.65 14.94 0.43
C PHE A 30 -0.57 14.46 1.21
N VAL A 31 -1.74 15.02 0.95
CA VAL A 31 -2.96 14.76 1.72
C VAL A 31 -4.03 14.19 0.80
N ASN A 32 -4.69 13.14 1.25
CA ASN A 32 -5.87 12.61 0.57
C ASN A 32 -7.16 13.36 0.96
N ARG A 33 -8.27 13.07 0.31
CA ARG A 33 -9.56 13.73 0.57
C ARG A 33 -10.22 13.36 1.89
N TYR A 34 -9.71 12.35 2.58
CA TYR A 34 -10.11 12.01 3.94
C TYR A 34 -9.31 12.79 5.01
N GLY A 35 -8.41 13.69 4.57
CA GLY A 35 -7.57 14.50 5.47
C GLY A 35 -6.38 13.74 6.05
N ILE A 36 -6.05 12.58 5.50
CA ILE A 36 -4.91 11.77 5.94
C ILE A 36 -3.67 12.22 5.18
N THR A 37 -2.61 12.55 5.91
CA THR A 37 -1.31 12.88 5.31
C THR A 37 -0.54 11.61 4.97
N LEU A 38 -0.12 11.50 3.71
CA LEU A 38 0.63 10.36 3.19
C LEU A 38 2.12 10.71 3.08
N ALA A 39 2.97 9.75 3.43
CA ALA A 39 4.42 9.84 3.30
C ALA A 39 4.87 9.11 2.03
N ALA A 40 5.74 9.74 1.26
CA ALA A 40 6.30 9.17 0.06
C ALA A 40 7.80 9.46 -0.10
N ASP A 41 8.46 8.59 -0.83
CA ASP A 41 9.79 8.78 -1.38
C ASP A 41 9.67 9.24 -2.83
N LEU A 42 10.17 10.43 -3.13
CA LEU A 42 10.23 10.96 -4.48
C LEU A 42 11.61 10.69 -5.06
N TYR A 43 11.62 10.14 -6.27
CA TYR A 43 12.83 9.90 -7.07
C TYR A 43 12.75 10.69 -8.37
N LYS A 44 13.84 11.41 -8.68
CA LYS A 44 13.94 12.24 -9.87
C LYS A 44 15.23 11.91 -10.64
N PRO A 45 15.19 11.71 -11.97
CA PRO A 45 16.38 11.51 -12.76
C PRO A 45 17.38 12.66 -12.57
N LYS A 46 18.66 12.34 -12.34
CA LYS A 46 19.73 13.35 -12.41
C LYS A 46 19.97 13.73 -13.87
N ASN A 47 20.42 14.96 -14.08
CA ASN A 47 20.88 15.47 -15.39
C ASN A 47 19.82 15.48 -16.50
N ALA A 48 18.54 15.45 -16.16
CA ALA A 48 17.47 15.65 -17.12
C ALA A 48 16.80 17.02 -16.89
N SER A 49 16.27 17.62 -17.94
CA SER A 49 15.63 18.94 -17.93
C SER A 49 14.24 18.87 -18.53
N GLY A 50 13.40 19.86 -18.19
CA GLY A 50 12.03 19.93 -18.67
C GLY A 50 11.04 19.23 -17.75
N LYS A 51 9.82 18.98 -18.27
CA LYS A 51 8.76 18.27 -17.57
C LYS A 51 8.88 16.77 -17.77
N TYR A 52 8.73 16.02 -16.68
CA TYR A 52 8.81 14.56 -16.67
C TYR A 52 7.44 13.93 -16.83
N PRO A 53 7.31 12.80 -17.54
CA PRO A 53 6.24 11.87 -17.27
C PRO A 53 6.39 11.34 -15.83
N ALA A 54 5.30 11.13 -15.12
CA ALA A 54 5.37 10.78 -13.70
C ALA A 54 4.63 9.48 -13.38
N ILE A 55 5.08 8.78 -12.33
CA ILE A 55 4.48 7.52 -11.88
C ILE A 55 4.36 7.51 -10.36
N ALA A 56 3.17 7.18 -9.86
CA ALA A 56 2.94 6.86 -8.45
C ALA A 56 2.93 5.34 -8.25
N VAL A 57 3.65 4.85 -7.23
CA VAL A 57 3.82 3.42 -6.96
C VAL A 57 3.42 3.10 -5.54
N SER A 58 2.62 2.03 -5.32
CA SER A 58 2.34 1.52 -3.98
C SER A 58 2.12 0.00 -3.98
N GLY A 59 2.25 -0.60 -2.79
CA GLY A 59 2.10 -2.04 -2.55
C GLY A 59 3.43 -2.76 -2.31
N PRO A 60 3.39 -4.05 -2.05
CA PRO A 60 2.25 -4.95 -1.78
C PRO A 60 1.42 -4.61 -0.55
N PHE A 61 0.26 -5.27 -0.40
CA PHE A 61 -0.58 -5.14 0.78
C PHE A 61 0.21 -5.52 2.04
N GLY A 62 0.34 -4.59 2.99
CA GLY A 62 1.14 -4.77 4.20
C GLY A 62 2.64 -4.46 4.08
N ALA A 63 3.13 -4.18 2.88
CA ALA A 63 4.50 -3.68 2.67
C ALA A 63 4.57 -2.17 2.89
N VAL A 64 5.79 -1.65 2.88
CA VAL A 64 6.08 -0.21 2.97
C VAL A 64 6.91 0.25 1.78
N LYS A 65 6.92 1.55 1.52
CA LYS A 65 7.64 2.19 0.41
C LYS A 65 9.15 1.95 0.42
N GLU A 66 9.71 1.54 1.55
CA GLU A 66 11.12 1.16 1.70
C GLU A 66 11.46 -0.22 1.12
N GLN A 67 10.43 -0.96 0.67
CA GLN A 67 10.56 -2.30 0.07
C GLN A 67 10.35 -2.23 -1.45
N CYS A 68 9.63 -3.19 -2.05
CA CYS A 68 9.59 -3.32 -3.51
C CYS A 68 8.98 -2.12 -4.23
N SER A 69 7.98 -1.42 -3.68
CA SER A 69 7.42 -0.24 -4.35
C SER A 69 8.45 0.89 -4.52
N GLY A 70 9.32 1.09 -3.54
CA GLY A 70 10.43 2.02 -3.67
C GLY A 70 11.47 1.59 -4.70
N LEU A 71 11.78 0.29 -4.78
CA LEU A 71 12.67 -0.24 -5.81
C LEU A 71 12.08 -0.05 -7.22
N TYR A 72 10.78 -0.30 -7.40
CA TYR A 72 10.09 -0.01 -8.67
C TYR A 72 10.16 1.48 -9.01
N ALA A 73 9.88 2.36 -8.04
CA ALA A 73 9.92 3.80 -8.25
C ALA A 73 11.34 4.26 -8.64
N GLN A 74 12.38 3.84 -7.90
CA GLN A 74 13.77 4.17 -8.24
C GLN A 74 14.16 3.67 -9.63
N THR A 75 13.81 2.43 -9.97
CA THR A 75 14.12 1.83 -11.27
C THR A 75 13.43 2.57 -12.43
N MET A 76 12.20 3.03 -12.23
CA MET A 76 11.50 3.83 -13.24
C MET A 76 12.08 5.24 -13.35
N ALA A 77 12.55 5.81 -12.23
CA ALA A 77 13.25 7.09 -12.27
C ALA A 77 14.58 7.02 -13.06
N GLU A 78 15.33 5.92 -12.95
CA GLU A 78 16.52 5.68 -13.78
C GLU A 78 16.21 5.63 -15.28
N ARG A 79 14.96 5.36 -15.64
CA ARG A 79 14.45 5.31 -17.03
C ARG A 79 13.83 6.62 -17.51
N GLY A 80 13.93 7.68 -16.72
CA GLY A 80 13.52 9.03 -17.13
C GLY A 80 12.16 9.49 -16.62
N TYR A 81 11.52 8.78 -15.69
CA TYR A 81 10.28 9.21 -15.06
C TYR A 81 10.55 9.95 -13.74
N LEU A 82 9.73 10.93 -13.39
CA LEU A 82 9.66 11.38 -12.01
C LEU A 82 8.71 10.45 -11.27
N THR A 83 9.16 9.85 -10.17
CA THR A 83 8.36 8.84 -9.49
C THR A 83 8.19 9.12 -8.01
N ILE A 84 7.08 8.63 -7.45
CA ILE A 84 6.89 8.54 -6.01
C ILE A 84 6.53 7.11 -5.62
N ALA A 85 7.12 6.61 -4.52
CA ALA A 85 6.62 5.44 -3.81
C ALA A 85 6.01 5.91 -2.49
N PHE A 86 4.75 5.56 -2.21
CA PHE A 86 4.07 6.05 -1.00
C PHE A 86 3.60 4.91 -0.11
N ASP A 87 3.61 5.17 1.21
CA ASP A 87 2.90 4.33 2.16
C ASP A 87 1.41 4.66 2.10
N PRO A 88 0.53 3.65 2.09
CA PRO A 88 -0.90 3.89 2.17
C PRO A 88 -1.32 4.50 3.50
N SER A 89 -2.51 5.10 3.52
CA SER A 89 -3.17 5.54 4.76
C SER A 89 -3.09 4.46 5.83
N PHE A 90 -2.87 4.85 7.08
CA PHE A 90 -2.82 4.03 8.29
C PHE A 90 -1.57 3.15 8.46
N THR A 91 -0.67 3.09 7.50
CA THR A 91 0.51 2.21 7.52
C THR A 91 1.83 2.96 7.28
N GLY A 92 2.93 2.31 7.55
CA GLY A 92 4.26 2.87 7.34
C GLY A 92 4.47 4.21 8.06
N GLU A 93 5.01 5.19 7.34
CA GLU A 93 5.18 6.58 7.82
C GLU A 93 3.96 7.46 7.53
N SER A 94 2.97 7.00 6.76
CA SER A 94 1.73 7.73 6.51
C SER A 94 0.88 7.84 7.77
N GLY A 95 0.06 8.88 7.83
CA GLY A 95 -0.83 9.18 8.94
C GLY A 95 -2.10 8.33 8.97
N GLY A 96 -3.07 8.82 9.70
CA GLY A 96 -4.37 8.19 9.89
C GLY A 96 -4.47 7.31 11.13
N TYR A 97 -5.66 7.29 11.72
CA TYR A 97 -5.99 6.51 12.92
C TYR A 97 -7.37 5.87 12.77
N PRO A 98 -7.57 4.62 13.23
CA PRO A 98 -6.59 3.73 13.89
C PRO A 98 -5.51 3.22 12.92
N ARG A 99 -4.36 2.84 13.50
CA ARG A 99 -3.22 2.35 12.73
C ARG A 99 -3.42 0.92 12.25
N PHE A 100 -2.67 0.55 11.19
CA PHE A 100 -2.53 -0.83 10.68
C PHE A 100 -3.85 -1.43 10.20
N MET A 101 -4.63 -0.62 9.54
CA MET A 101 -5.85 -1.03 8.85
C MET A 101 -5.79 -0.69 7.37
N ALA A 102 -6.77 -1.17 6.62
CA ALA A 102 -6.95 -0.84 5.22
C ALA A 102 -8.43 -0.69 4.90
N SER A 103 -8.75 0.12 3.90
CA SER A 103 -10.10 0.32 3.40
C SER A 103 -10.07 0.42 1.88
N PRO A 104 -10.92 -0.32 1.16
CA PRO A 104 -10.94 -0.26 -0.31
C PRO A 104 -11.16 1.15 -0.83
N ASP A 105 -12.02 1.94 -0.20
CA ASP A 105 -12.33 3.31 -0.63
C ASP A 105 -11.17 4.27 -0.36
N ILE A 106 -10.67 4.28 0.89
CA ILE A 106 -9.60 5.20 1.31
C ILE A 106 -8.30 4.89 0.56
N ASN A 107 -7.98 3.61 0.38
CA ASN A 107 -6.75 3.23 -0.27
C ASN A 107 -6.80 3.38 -1.82
N THR A 108 -7.99 3.34 -2.41
CA THR A 108 -8.19 3.77 -3.80
C THR A 108 -7.95 5.28 -3.92
N GLU A 109 -8.48 6.08 -2.99
CA GLU A 109 -8.27 7.53 -2.93
C GLU A 109 -6.79 7.90 -2.72
N ASP A 110 -6.00 7.09 -2.00
CA ASP A 110 -4.56 7.34 -1.82
C ASP A 110 -3.81 7.43 -3.16
N PHE A 111 -4.17 6.62 -4.16
CA PHE A 111 -3.63 6.76 -5.51
C PHE A 111 -4.07 8.06 -6.20
N MET A 112 -5.34 8.44 -6.08
CA MET A 112 -5.84 9.68 -6.68
C MET A 112 -5.18 10.91 -6.01
N ALA A 113 -4.96 10.89 -4.71
CA ALA A 113 -4.21 11.92 -3.98
C ALA A 113 -2.73 12.00 -4.44
N ALA A 114 -2.12 10.86 -4.75
CA ALA A 114 -0.78 10.84 -5.35
C ALA A 114 -0.77 11.49 -6.74
N VAL A 115 -1.83 11.29 -7.53
CA VAL A 115 -2.01 11.97 -8.82
C VAL A 115 -2.25 13.48 -8.64
N ASP A 116 -3.03 13.89 -7.62
CA ASP A 116 -3.20 15.31 -7.27
C ASP A 116 -1.82 15.95 -6.99
N PHE A 117 -1.01 15.31 -6.16
CA PHE A 117 0.33 15.79 -5.82
C PHE A 117 1.23 15.91 -7.05
N LEU A 118 1.22 14.92 -7.93
CA LEU A 118 2.05 14.93 -9.15
C LEU A 118 1.59 15.97 -10.16
N SER A 119 0.28 16.13 -10.35
CA SER A 119 -0.30 16.99 -11.38
C SER A 119 -0.08 18.50 -11.15
N VAL A 120 0.13 18.92 -9.91
CA VAL A 120 0.40 20.35 -9.58
C VAL A 120 1.88 20.71 -9.55
N ARG A 121 2.77 19.76 -9.82
CA ARG A 121 4.21 20.00 -9.81
C ARG A 121 4.66 20.66 -11.11
N GLU A 122 5.51 21.66 -10.99
CA GLU A 122 6.07 22.39 -12.14
C GLU A 122 6.96 21.51 -13.03
N ASP A 123 7.61 20.51 -12.44
CA ASP A 123 8.52 19.57 -13.11
C ASP A 123 7.83 18.30 -13.63
N VAL A 124 6.50 18.21 -13.60
CA VAL A 124 5.71 17.09 -14.12
C VAL A 124 4.89 17.52 -15.32
N ASP A 125 4.81 16.64 -16.33
CA ASP A 125 3.83 16.75 -17.41
C ASP A 125 2.49 16.16 -16.95
N PRO A 126 1.46 16.97 -16.66
CA PRO A 126 0.22 16.49 -16.09
C PRO A 126 -0.58 15.59 -17.04
N ASP A 127 -0.28 15.61 -18.34
CA ASP A 127 -0.89 14.73 -19.34
C ASP A 127 -0.19 13.37 -19.47
N LYS A 128 0.87 13.14 -18.67
CA LYS A 128 1.67 11.91 -18.70
C LYS A 128 1.86 11.32 -17.30
N ILE A 129 0.79 11.11 -16.56
CA ILE A 129 0.81 10.50 -15.23
C ILE A 129 0.32 9.06 -15.32
N GLY A 130 1.10 8.13 -14.80
CA GLY A 130 0.77 6.72 -14.66
C GLY A 130 0.83 6.27 -13.20
N ILE A 131 0.30 5.07 -12.94
CA ILE A 131 0.36 4.44 -11.63
C ILE A 131 0.81 2.99 -11.73
N ILE A 132 1.49 2.49 -10.69
CA ILE A 132 1.85 1.08 -10.54
C ILE A 132 1.31 0.60 -9.18
N GLY A 133 0.41 -0.34 -9.21
CA GLY A 133 -0.06 -1.06 -8.05
C GLY A 133 0.49 -2.48 -8.02
N ILE A 134 1.01 -2.93 -6.87
CA ILE A 134 1.66 -4.23 -6.73
C ILE A 134 0.86 -5.09 -5.77
N CYS A 135 0.59 -6.35 -6.12
CA CYS A 135 -0.16 -7.31 -5.32
C CYS A 135 -1.58 -6.77 -5.01
N GLY A 136 -2.01 -6.72 -3.77
CA GLY A 136 -3.31 -6.15 -3.39
C GLY A 136 -3.52 -4.70 -3.81
N TRP A 137 -2.44 -3.92 -3.93
CA TRP A 137 -2.51 -2.54 -4.45
C TRP A 137 -2.71 -2.48 -5.96
N GLY A 138 -2.52 -3.59 -6.68
CA GLY A 138 -2.90 -3.68 -8.09
C GLY A 138 -4.40 -3.49 -8.31
N GLY A 139 -5.24 -4.08 -7.46
CA GLY A 139 -6.69 -3.89 -7.48
C GLY A 139 -7.09 -2.43 -7.19
N MET A 140 -6.45 -1.81 -6.16
CA MET A 140 -6.69 -0.39 -5.83
C MET A 140 -6.27 0.55 -6.96
N ALA A 141 -5.17 0.23 -7.65
CA ALA A 141 -4.72 0.99 -8.82
C ALA A 141 -5.72 0.92 -9.98
N LEU A 142 -6.30 -0.25 -10.24
CA LEU A 142 -7.34 -0.40 -11.27
C LEU A 142 -8.60 0.39 -10.92
N ASN A 143 -9.03 0.37 -9.65
CA ASN A 143 -10.16 1.17 -9.19
C ASN A 143 -9.89 2.67 -9.36
N ALA A 144 -8.70 3.14 -8.95
CA ALA A 144 -8.31 4.53 -9.13
C ALA A 144 -8.29 4.94 -10.61
N ALA A 145 -7.74 4.09 -11.49
CA ALA A 145 -7.71 4.34 -12.93
C ALA A 145 -9.10 4.39 -13.57
N ALA A 146 -10.06 3.64 -13.04
CA ALA A 146 -11.45 3.67 -13.51
C ALA A 146 -12.16 4.97 -13.11
N LEU A 147 -11.71 5.65 -12.06
CA LEU A 147 -12.33 6.86 -11.51
C LEU A 147 -11.62 8.16 -11.95
N ASP A 148 -10.30 8.12 -12.13
CA ASP A 148 -9.47 9.30 -12.37
C ASP A 148 -8.94 9.34 -13.81
N THR A 149 -9.53 10.18 -14.64
CA THR A 149 -9.19 10.34 -16.06
C THR A 149 -7.80 10.94 -16.30
N ARG A 150 -7.12 11.47 -15.28
CA ARG A 150 -5.75 11.98 -15.34
C ARG A 150 -4.73 10.84 -15.38
N ILE A 151 -5.11 9.65 -14.95
CA ILE A 151 -4.27 8.44 -15.03
C ILE A 151 -4.26 7.94 -16.48
N LYS A 152 -3.10 8.03 -17.14
CA LYS A 152 -2.95 7.68 -18.56
C LYS A 152 -2.45 6.25 -18.79
N ALA A 153 -1.81 5.66 -17.77
CA ALA A 153 -1.31 4.29 -17.83
C ALA A 153 -1.36 3.65 -16.44
N THR A 154 -1.72 2.38 -16.39
CA THR A 154 -1.79 1.63 -15.14
C THR A 154 -1.11 0.28 -15.29
N VAL A 155 -0.24 -0.05 -14.35
CA VAL A 155 0.34 -1.38 -14.22
C VAL A 155 -0.19 -2.01 -12.94
N ALA A 156 -0.87 -3.13 -13.06
CA ALA A 156 -1.32 -3.97 -11.96
C ALA A 156 -0.43 -5.23 -11.91
N SER A 157 0.67 -5.15 -11.18
CA SER A 157 1.66 -6.23 -11.10
C SER A 157 1.22 -7.28 -10.08
N THR A 158 1.19 -8.56 -10.47
CA THR A 158 0.81 -9.68 -9.58
C THR A 158 -0.45 -9.39 -8.75
N MET A 159 -1.46 -8.84 -9.40
CA MET A 159 -2.64 -8.25 -8.77
C MET A 159 -3.46 -9.29 -8.01
N TYR A 160 -3.90 -8.89 -6.81
CA TYR A 160 -4.95 -9.57 -6.04
C TYR A 160 -6.19 -8.68 -5.93
N ASP A 161 -7.36 -9.28 -6.09
CA ASP A 161 -8.60 -8.70 -5.61
C ASP A 161 -8.69 -8.93 -4.10
N MET A 162 -8.34 -7.89 -3.34
CA MET A 162 -8.32 -8.00 -1.88
C MET A 162 -9.70 -8.19 -1.27
N THR A 163 -10.78 -7.78 -1.93
CA THR A 163 -12.14 -8.01 -1.46
C THR A 163 -12.48 -9.49 -1.58
N ARG A 164 -12.18 -10.11 -2.72
CA ARG A 164 -12.38 -11.53 -2.95
C ARG A 164 -11.52 -12.39 -2.01
N VAL A 165 -10.24 -12.07 -1.87
CA VAL A 165 -9.34 -12.80 -0.96
C VAL A 165 -9.82 -12.72 0.50
N ASN A 166 -10.28 -11.56 0.95
CA ASN A 166 -10.79 -11.44 2.32
C ASN A 166 -12.13 -12.15 2.53
N ALA A 167 -12.96 -12.25 1.50
CA ALA A 167 -14.26 -12.92 1.58
C ALA A 167 -14.15 -14.43 1.42
N ASN A 168 -13.34 -14.91 0.49
CA ASN A 168 -13.33 -16.29 0.01
C ASN A 168 -12.01 -17.03 0.27
N GLY A 169 -11.01 -16.37 0.85
CA GLY A 169 -9.66 -16.93 1.00
C GLY A 169 -8.87 -16.94 -0.31
N TYR A 170 -7.62 -17.38 -0.26
CA TYR A 170 -6.80 -17.58 -1.45
C TYR A 170 -7.39 -18.69 -2.32
N PHE A 171 -7.45 -18.45 -3.64
CA PHE A 171 -8.00 -19.41 -4.63
C PHE A 171 -9.46 -19.81 -4.37
N ASP A 172 -10.19 -19.00 -3.61
CA ASP A 172 -11.58 -19.26 -3.18
C ASP A 172 -11.75 -20.54 -2.34
N PHE A 173 -10.72 -21.00 -1.64
CA PHE A 173 -10.78 -22.23 -0.83
C PHE A 173 -11.75 -22.13 0.36
N GLU A 174 -12.12 -20.92 0.77
CA GLU A 174 -13.05 -20.63 1.85
C GLU A 174 -14.39 -20.06 1.30
N ASP A 175 -14.68 -20.27 0.01
CA ASP A 175 -15.90 -19.73 -0.60
C ASP A 175 -17.14 -20.52 -0.18
N SER A 176 -17.62 -20.22 1.01
CA SER A 176 -18.93 -20.65 1.49
C SER A 176 -19.62 -19.57 2.31
N GLU A 177 -20.94 -19.59 2.33
CA GLU A 177 -21.73 -18.65 3.14
C GLU A 177 -21.46 -18.86 4.63
N GLU A 178 -21.32 -20.12 5.04
CA GLU A 178 -21.04 -20.51 6.42
C GLU A 178 -19.69 -19.99 6.90
N ALA A 179 -18.62 -20.14 6.07
CA ALA A 179 -17.28 -19.64 6.41
C ALA A 179 -17.27 -18.12 6.54
N ARG A 180 -17.90 -17.42 5.59
CA ARG A 180 -18.01 -15.96 5.64
C ARG A 180 -18.82 -15.49 6.86
N TYR A 181 -19.90 -16.19 7.19
CA TYR A 181 -20.72 -15.86 8.36
C TYR A 181 -19.93 -16.06 9.66
N ALA A 182 -19.26 -17.21 9.82
CA ALA A 182 -18.43 -17.50 10.98
C ALA A 182 -17.31 -16.45 11.18
N LYS A 183 -16.64 -16.05 10.09
CA LYS A 183 -15.62 -14.99 10.11
C LYS A 183 -16.21 -13.65 10.58
N LYS A 184 -17.38 -13.27 10.05
CA LYS A 184 -18.09 -12.05 10.50
C LYS A 184 -18.49 -12.11 11.97
N GLN A 185 -19.00 -13.26 12.45
CA GLN A 185 -19.32 -13.43 13.87
C GLN A 185 -18.08 -13.25 14.77
N SER A 186 -16.96 -13.86 14.40
CA SER A 186 -15.70 -13.71 15.14
C SER A 186 -15.25 -12.25 15.20
N LEU A 187 -15.26 -11.54 14.07
CA LEU A 187 -14.90 -10.13 14.02
C LEU A 187 -15.86 -9.24 14.82
N ASN A 188 -17.16 -9.55 14.81
CA ASN A 188 -18.15 -8.81 15.59
C ASN A 188 -18.01 -9.05 17.11
N THR A 189 -17.63 -10.25 17.51
CA THR A 189 -17.29 -10.55 18.91
C THR A 189 -16.06 -9.73 19.34
N LEU A 190 -15.00 -9.77 18.55
CA LEU A 190 -13.79 -8.99 18.79
C LEU A 190 -14.10 -7.48 18.84
N ARG A 191 -14.93 -6.98 17.95
CA ARG A 191 -15.39 -5.58 17.94
C ARG A 191 -16.06 -5.18 19.26
N THR A 192 -16.90 -6.05 19.81
CA THR A 192 -17.56 -5.82 21.09
C THR A 192 -16.56 -5.79 22.26
N GLU A 193 -15.57 -6.68 22.22
CA GLU A 193 -14.50 -6.72 23.23
C GLU A 193 -13.60 -5.49 23.16
N GLU A 194 -13.20 -5.06 21.98
CA GLU A 194 -12.42 -3.84 21.79
C GLU A 194 -13.15 -2.59 22.31
N TYR A 195 -14.44 -2.49 22.02
CA TYR A 195 -15.25 -1.38 22.53
C TYR A 195 -15.31 -1.35 24.07
N ARG A 196 -15.41 -2.53 24.70
CA ARG A 196 -15.38 -2.62 26.17
C ARG A 196 -14.03 -2.26 26.78
N LYS A 197 -12.95 -2.64 26.12
CA LYS A 197 -11.57 -2.39 26.58
C LYS A 197 -11.08 -0.99 26.25
N GLY A 198 -11.66 -0.34 25.23
CA GLY A 198 -11.19 0.95 24.72
C GLY A 198 -9.87 0.84 23.92
N GLU A 199 -9.52 -0.35 23.45
CA GLU A 199 -8.27 -0.65 22.76
C GLU A 199 -8.52 -1.44 21.49
N TYR A 200 -7.73 -1.18 20.44
CA TYR A 200 -7.75 -1.96 19.21
C TYR A 200 -6.84 -3.19 19.32
N SER A 201 -7.41 -4.36 19.08
CA SER A 201 -6.65 -5.61 19.01
C SER A 201 -5.76 -5.67 17.77
N ARG A 202 -4.67 -6.39 17.91
CA ARG A 202 -3.74 -6.66 16.80
C ARG A 202 -3.78 -8.13 16.46
N GLY A 203 -4.02 -8.44 15.19
CA GLY A 203 -3.99 -9.81 14.67
C GLY A 203 -2.61 -10.21 14.17
N GLY A 204 -2.52 -11.41 13.62
CA GLY A 204 -1.33 -11.90 12.94
C GLY A 204 -1.06 -11.17 11.62
N GLY A 205 0.11 -11.40 11.06
CA GLY A 205 0.49 -10.90 9.74
C GLY A 205 0.02 -11.81 8.59
N CYS A 206 0.29 -11.39 7.36
CA CYS A 206 0.01 -12.19 6.17
C CYS A 206 0.92 -13.41 6.03
N VAL A 207 2.02 -13.45 6.79
CA VAL A 207 3.04 -14.51 6.72
C VAL A 207 3.17 -15.16 8.07
N PRO A 208 2.74 -16.42 8.24
CA PRO A 208 2.83 -17.13 9.52
C PRO A 208 4.28 -17.45 9.89
N LEU A 209 4.57 -17.45 11.18
CA LEU A 209 5.82 -17.99 11.75
C LEU A 209 5.51 -18.87 12.97
N PRO A 210 6.04 -20.10 13.02
CA PRO A 210 6.79 -20.76 11.96
C PRO A 210 5.94 -21.02 10.71
N VAL A 211 6.59 -21.09 9.54
CA VAL A 211 5.89 -21.43 8.28
C VAL A 211 5.55 -22.93 8.33
N PRO A 212 4.27 -23.32 8.16
CA PRO A 212 3.89 -24.73 8.12
C PRO A 212 4.62 -25.50 7.01
N GLU A 213 4.97 -26.77 7.26
CA GLU A 213 5.69 -27.60 6.28
C GLU A 213 4.89 -27.79 4.99
N ASP A 214 3.57 -27.93 5.12
CA ASP A 214 2.62 -28.11 4.04
C ASP A 214 2.14 -26.78 3.41
N ALA A 215 2.68 -25.64 3.88
CA ALA A 215 2.32 -24.34 3.32
C ALA A 215 2.60 -24.26 1.82
N PRO A 216 1.72 -23.63 1.04
CA PRO A 216 1.96 -23.37 -0.37
C PRO A 216 3.31 -22.69 -0.60
N PHE A 217 3.96 -22.95 -1.74
CA PHE A 217 5.30 -22.44 -2.01
C PHE A 217 5.37 -20.92 -1.90
N PHE A 218 4.34 -20.20 -2.35
CA PHE A 218 4.31 -18.73 -2.30
C PHE A 218 4.30 -18.20 -0.85
N VAL A 219 3.74 -18.93 0.13
CA VAL A 219 3.79 -18.56 1.55
C VAL A 219 5.21 -18.67 2.08
N LYS A 220 5.96 -19.71 1.64
CA LYS A 220 7.37 -19.89 1.96
C LYS A 220 8.22 -18.76 1.37
N ASP A 221 7.99 -18.41 0.10
CA ASP A 221 8.67 -17.31 -0.58
C ASP A 221 8.37 -15.95 0.07
N TYR A 222 7.12 -15.71 0.46
CA TYR A 222 6.75 -14.48 1.16
C TYR A 222 7.42 -14.39 2.53
N SER A 223 7.54 -15.53 3.24
CA SER A 223 8.24 -15.57 4.52
C SER A 223 9.71 -15.23 4.35
N GLU A 224 10.39 -15.87 3.41
CA GLU A 224 11.79 -15.59 3.10
C GLU A 224 12.00 -14.12 2.70
N TYR A 225 11.10 -13.57 1.88
CA TYR A 225 11.17 -12.17 1.46
C TYR A 225 10.95 -11.21 2.61
N TYR A 226 9.80 -11.28 3.29
CA TYR A 226 9.39 -10.27 4.26
C TYR A 226 10.01 -10.44 5.65
N LYS A 227 10.27 -11.67 6.09
CA LYS A 227 10.90 -11.96 7.39
C LYS A 227 12.43 -12.11 7.29
N GLY A 228 12.96 -12.25 6.06
CA GLY A 228 14.37 -12.41 5.74
C GLY A 228 14.97 -11.23 4.97
N ARG A 229 15.31 -11.45 3.69
CA ARG A 229 16.14 -10.52 2.87
C ARG A 229 15.56 -9.12 2.68
N CYS A 230 14.25 -8.95 2.72
CA CYS A 230 13.59 -7.65 2.59
C CYS A 230 12.79 -7.28 3.85
N TYR A 231 13.24 -7.75 5.01
CA TYR A 231 12.65 -7.33 6.29
C TYR A 231 12.69 -5.81 6.44
N HIS A 232 11.57 -5.23 6.89
CA HIS A 232 11.53 -3.83 7.27
C HIS A 232 10.68 -3.63 8.53
N LYS A 233 11.21 -2.87 9.49
CA LYS A 233 10.60 -2.68 10.82
C LYS A 233 9.19 -2.06 10.81
N ARG A 234 8.82 -1.32 9.75
CA ARG A 234 7.49 -0.71 9.59
C ARG A 234 6.52 -1.55 8.75
N SER A 235 7.01 -2.59 8.07
CA SER A 235 6.17 -3.46 7.24
C SER A 235 5.34 -4.42 8.09
N LEU A 236 4.04 -4.48 7.83
CA LEU A 236 3.13 -5.44 8.48
C LEU A 236 3.35 -6.88 7.99
N ASN A 237 3.96 -7.06 6.81
CA ASN A 237 4.35 -8.37 6.33
C ASN A 237 5.64 -8.87 7.01
N SER A 238 6.50 -7.96 7.47
CA SER A 238 7.70 -8.28 8.24
C SER A 238 7.40 -8.45 9.73
N ASN A 239 6.33 -7.82 10.21
CA ASN A 239 5.89 -7.87 11.60
C ASN A 239 4.39 -8.17 11.63
N ASP A 240 3.92 -8.77 12.69
CA ASP A 240 2.49 -8.97 12.91
C ASP A 240 1.85 -7.68 13.47
N GLY A 241 0.53 -7.57 13.36
CA GLY A 241 -0.16 -6.46 13.99
C GLY A 241 -1.22 -5.76 13.16
N TRP A 242 -1.81 -6.46 12.18
CA TRP A 242 -2.98 -5.95 11.47
C TRP A 242 -4.17 -5.72 12.41
N ASN A 243 -4.87 -4.63 12.22
CA ASN A 243 -6.19 -4.39 12.78
C ASN A 243 -7.24 -5.11 11.90
N SER A 244 -7.59 -6.33 12.27
CA SER A 244 -8.51 -7.16 11.49
C SER A 244 -9.90 -6.55 11.33
N ILE A 245 -10.40 -5.83 12.36
CA ILE A 245 -11.70 -5.14 12.30
C ILE A 245 -11.60 -3.95 11.34
N GLY A 246 -10.50 -3.21 11.37
CA GLY A 246 -10.26 -2.09 10.46
C GLY A 246 -10.17 -2.52 8.99
N CYS A 247 -9.88 -3.80 8.72
CA CYS A 247 -9.86 -4.37 7.37
C CYS A 247 -11.19 -5.07 6.99
N MET A 248 -12.17 -5.09 7.89
CA MET A 248 -13.42 -5.84 7.71
C MET A 248 -14.22 -5.42 6.46
N SER A 249 -14.09 -4.17 6.04
CA SER A 249 -14.79 -3.65 4.85
C SER A 249 -14.38 -4.35 3.54
N PHE A 250 -13.19 -4.97 3.50
CA PHE A 250 -12.79 -5.79 2.35
C PHE A 250 -13.62 -7.07 2.20
N MET A 251 -14.36 -7.49 3.21
CA MET A 251 -15.25 -8.64 3.09
C MET A 251 -16.54 -8.34 2.31
N ASN A 252 -16.85 -7.07 2.05
CA ASN A 252 -17.93 -6.70 1.18
C ASN A 252 -17.56 -7.11 -0.24
N GLN A 253 -18.34 -8.01 -0.83
CA GLN A 253 -18.16 -8.36 -2.23
C GLN A 253 -18.33 -7.12 -3.09
N PRO A 254 -17.51 -6.95 -4.12
CA PRO A 254 -17.83 -5.95 -5.14
C PRO A 254 -19.19 -6.31 -5.72
N ILE A 255 -20.09 -5.37 -5.66
CA ILE A 255 -21.39 -5.50 -6.31
C ILE A 255 -21.13 -5.18 -7.79
N LEU A 256 -20.76 -6.18 -8.55
CA LEU A 256 -20.65 -6.13 -10.00
C LEU A 256 -21.62 -7.10 -10.61
#